data_dec18612ff6080e755b1b95217da63c7
#
_entry.id   dec18612ff6080e755b1b95217da63c7
#
_cell.length_a   1.000
_cell.length_b   1.000
_cell.length_c   1.000
_cell.angle_alpha   90.00
_cell.angle_beta   90.00
_cell.angle_gamma   90.00
#
_symmetry.space_group_name_H-M   'P 1'
#
loop_
_entity.id
_entity.type
_entity.pdbx_description
1 polymer ?
#
loop_
_entity_poly.entity_id
_entity_poly.type
_entity_poly.pdbx_seq_one_letter_code
_entity_poly.pdbx_strand_id
1 'polypeptide(L)'
;MEQEEYLESAENRLEYVVDDIINKSSADDRMVALLEVLTETEVVPDVGRYYTFVYQPKTPRIKYDQNPLIACVSVDRWGFRGLNYHWGKFRNYTWNEIVGNLHVIYPLELRDARSIPFQHFLINT
;
A
#
# COMPACT_ATOMS: atom_id res chain seq x y z
N MET A 1 -10.02 -22.46 1.33
CA MET A 1 -9.04 -21.57 1.97
C MET A 1 -7.63 -21.75 1.43
N GLU A 2 -7.05 -22.92 1.53
CA GLU A 2 -5.73 -23.16 0.97
C GLU A 2 -5.67 -22.89 -0.53
N GLN A 3 -6.71 -23.20 -1.25
CA GLN A 3 -6.80 -23.01 -2.68
C GLN A 3 -6.87 -21.53 -3.05
N GLU A 4 -7.59 -20.73 -2.27
CA GLU A 4 -7.67 -19.29 -2.47
C GLU A 4 -6.32 -18.62 -2.20
N GLU A 5 -5.66 -19.00 -1.13
CA GLU A 5 -4.34 -18.48 -0.80
C GLU A 5 -3.32 -18.82 -1.88
N TYR A 6 -3.39 -20.02 -2.43
CA TYR A 6 -2.52 -20.44 -3.52
C TYR A 6 -2.77 -19.60 -4.79
N LEU A 7 -4.02 -19.42 -5.18
CA LEU A 7 -4.39 -18.65 -6.36
C LEU A 7 -3.98 -17.18 -6.19
N GLU A 8 -4.26 -16.61 -5.02
CA GLU A 8 -3.89 -15.24 -4.69
C GLU A 8 -2.37 -15.04 -4.78
N SER A 9 -1.59 -15.99 -4.25
CA SER A 9 -0.13 -15.92 -4.30
C SER A 9 0.43 -16.05 -5.72
N ALA A 10 -0.28 -16.76 -6.61
CA ALA A 10 0.16 -17.00 -7.98
C ALA A 10 -0.28 -15.90 -8.95
N GLU A 11 -1.15 -15.00 -8.53
CA GLU A 11 -1.69 -13.95 -9.40
C GLU A 11 -0.85 -12.69 -9.32
N ASN A 12 -0.63 -12.06 -10.48
CA ASN A 12 -0.02 -10.74 -10.58
C ASN A 12 -0.87 -9.87 -11.51
N ARG A 13 -1.75 -9.08 -10.93
CA ARG A 13 -2.66 -8.20 -11.67
C ARG A 13 -1.95 -7.00 -12.29
N LEU A 14 -0.74 -6.71 -11.86
CA LEU A 14 0.05 -5.58 -12.33
C LEU A 14 0.95 -5.92 -13.52
N GLU A 15 1.14 -7.20 -13.81
CA GLU A 15 2.13 -7.67 -14.78
C GLU A 15 2.05 -6.96 -16.13
N TYR A 16 0.86 -6.74 -16.65
CA TYR A 16 0.67 -6.15 -17.98
C TYR A 16 0.30 -4.68 -17.97
N VAL A 17 0.13 -4.08 -16.80
CA VAL A 17 -0.33 -2.69 -16.68
C VAL A 17 0.64 -1.79 -15.92
N VAL A 18 1.69 -2.36 -15.31
CA VAL A 18 2.60 -1.60 -14.47
C VAL A 18 3.29 -0.46 -15.25
N ASP A 19 3.70 -0.72 -16.50
CA ASP A 19 4.34 0.30 -17.31
C ASP A 19 3.40 1.46 -17.65
N ASP A 20 2.14 1.14 -17.93
CA ASP A 20 1.13 2.16 -18.18
C ASP A 20 0.89 3.03 -16.94
N ILE A 21 0.89 2.41 -15.77
CA ILE A 21 0.74 3.13 -14.50
C ILE A 21 1.94 4.06 -14.28
N ILE A 22 3.15 3.55 -14.45
CA ILE A 22 4.39 4.32 -14.26
C ILE A 22 4.40 5.54 -15.18
N ASN A 23 3.87 5.43 -16.39
CA ASN A 23 3.88 6.49 -17.37
C ASN A 23 2.79 7.55 -17.18
N LYS A 24 1.94 7.45 -16.15
CA LYS A 24 1.00 8.52 -15.82
C LYS A 24 1.75 9.78 -15.40
N SER A 25 1.12 10.94 -15.63
CA SER A 25 1.79 12.23 -15.52
C SER A 25 2.06 12.68 -14.08
N SER A 26 1.34 12.17 -13.10
CA SER A 26 1.52 12.56 -11.70
C SER A 26 1.47 11.36 -10.77
N ALA A 27 1.99 11.56 -9.55
CA ALA A 27 1.92 10.54 -8.52
C ALA A 27 0.47 10.21 -8.15
N ASP A 28 -0.39 11.22 -8.11
CA ASP A 28 -1.82 11.02 -7.83
C ASP A 28 -2.49 10.19 -8.92
N ASP A 29 -2.21 10.48 -10.17
CA ASP A 29 -2.76 9.70 -11.30
C ASP A 29 -2.25 8.26 -11.27
N ARG A 30 -0.98 8.06 -10.93
CA ARG A 30 -0.42 6.72 -10.77
C ARG A 30 -1.11 5.95 -9.64
N MET A 31 -1.37 6.62 -8.52
CA MET A 31 -2.06 5.98 -7.39
C MET A 31 -3.49 5.60 -7.75
N VAL A 32 -4.23 6.49 -8.40
CA VAL A 32 -5.60 6.20 -8.86
C VAL A 32 -5.59 4.99 -9.80
N ALA A 33 -4.68 4.98 -10.77
CA ALA A 33 -4.58 3.87 -11.72
C ALA A 33 -4.23 2.55 -11.03
N LEU A 34 -3.34 2.59 -10.04
CA LEU A 34 -3.00 1.41 -9.25
C LEU A 34 -4.21 0.88 -8.48
N LEU A 35 -4.93 1.76 -7.78
CA LEU A 35 -6.09 1.35 -6.98
C LEU A 35 -7.23 0.81 -7.85
N GLU A 36 -7.35 1.25 -9.08
CA GLU A 36 -8.33 0.70 -10.03
C GLU A 36 -8.04 -0.76 -10.38
N VAL A 37 -6.78 -1.16 -10.32
CA VAL A 37 -6.37 -2.56 -10.56
C VAL A 37 -6.52 -3.37 -9.28
N LEU A 38 -6.14 -2.80 -8.14
CA LEU A 38 -6.17 -3.46 -6.84
C LEU A 38 -7.54 -3.30 -6.19
N THR A 39 -8.55 -3.96 -6.74
CA THR A 39 -9.95 -3.78 -6.33
C THR A 39 -10.34 -4.50 -5.05
N GLU A 40 -9.54 -5.46 -4.61
CA GLU A 40 -9.80 -6.15 -3.35
C GLU A 40 -9.38 -5.27 -2.18
N THR A 41 -10.33 -4.96 -1.29
CA THR A 41 -10.09 -4.06 -0.17
C THR A 41 -10.52 -4.67 1.15
N GLU A 42 -9.90 -4.18 2.23
CA GLU A 42 -10.24 -4.56 3.59
C GLU A 42 -10.28 -3.32 4.47
N VAL A 43 -11.11 -3.36 5.50
CA VAL A 43 -11.18 -2.29 6.51
C VAL A 43 -10.10 -2.52 7.58
N VAL A 44 -9.95 -3.76 8.01
CA VAL A 44 -8.94 -4.17 8.98
C VAL A 44 -7.99 -5.15 8.29
N PRO A 45 -6.68 -4.91 8.37
CA PRO A 45 -5.73 -5.77 7.68
C PRO A 45 -5.54 -7.11 8.39
N ASP A 46 -5.11 -8.10 7.63
CA ASP A 46 -4.68 -9.38 8.16
C ASP A 46 -3.16 -9.40 8.32
N VAL A 47 -2.69 -9.94 9.42
CA VAL A 47 -1.25 -10.13 9.63
C VAL A 47 -0.68 -11.04 8.54
N GLY A 48 0.42 -10.63 7.97
CA GLY A 48 1.10 -11.37 6.91
C GLY A 48 0.66 -11.01 5.49
N ARG A 49 -0.33 -10.15 5.33
CA ARG A 49 -0.74 -9.66 4.01
C ARG A 49 -0.11 -8.32 3.70
N TYR A 50 -0.15 -7.95 2.43
CA TYR A 50 0.44 -6.73 1.92
C TYR A 50 -0.64 -5.77 1.46
N TYR A 51 -0.42 -4.47 1.71
CA TYR A 51 -1.43 -3.44 1.43
C TYR A 51 -0.78 -2.16 0.93
N THR A 52 -1.56 -1.43 0.15
CA THR A 52 -1.31 -0.02 -0.12
C THR A 52 -2.60 0.76 0.18
N PHE A 53 -2.45 2.00 0.61
CA PHE A 53 -3.58 2.83 1.01
C PHE A 53 -3.18 4.29 1.03
N VAL A 54 -4.15 5.17 1.17
CA VAL A 54 -3.91 6.59 1.35
C VAL A 54 -3.83 6.90 2.84
N TYR A 55 -2.83 7.65 3.23
CA TYR A 55 -2.49 7.90 4.62
C TYR A 55 -2.31 9.40 4.87
N GLN A 56 -2.95 9.91 5.93
CA GLN A 56 -2.78 11.27 6.41
C GLN A 56 -2.22 11.26 7.83
N PRO A 57 -0.95 11.58 8.03
CA PRO A 57 -0.34 11.57 9.36
C PRO A 57 -0.89 12.70 10.22
N LYS A 58 -0.99 12.46 11.52
CA LYS A 58 -1.44 13.46 12.49
C LYS A 58 -0.39 14.52 12.77
N THR A 59 0.88 14.17 12.59
CA THR A 59 1.99 15.07 12.89
C THR A 59 2.52 15.66 11.59
N PRO A 60 2.23 16.92 11.28
CA PRO A 60 2.79 17.58 10.11
C PRO A 60 4.29 17.80 10.28
N ARG A 61 4.97 18.13 9.19
CA ARG A 61 6.40 18.44 9.17
C ARG A 61 7.32 17.24 9.43
N ILE A 62 6.77 16.05 9.38
CA ILE A 62 7.56 14.82 9.38
C ILE A 62 7.60 14.32 7.95
N LYS A 63 8.76 13.86 7.52
CA LYS A 63 8.89 13.20 6.23
C LYS A 63 8.08 11.90 6.28
N TYR A 64 7.12 11.76 5.39
CA TYR A 64 6.27 10.58 5.37
C TYR A 64 5.86 10.22 3.94
N ASP A 65 5.38 9.02 3.80
CA ASP A 65 4.88 8.45 2.56
C ASP A 65 3.36 8.44 2.63
N GLN A 66 2.69 9.21 1.77
CA GLN A 66 1.23 9.29 1.75
C GLN A 66 0.56 8.04 1.19
N ASN A 67 1.31 7.24 0.44
CA ASN A 67 0.81 6.03 -0.19
C ASN A 67 1.73 4.87 0.16
N PRO A 68 1.71 4.44 1.42
CA PRO A 68 2.63 3.41 1.88
C PRO A 68 2.35 2.05 1.28
N LEU A 69 3.40 1.29 1.05
CA LEU A 69 3.36 -0.11 0.69
C LEU A 69 3.87 -0.89 1.89
N ILE A 70 3.01 -1.68 2.52
CA ILE A 70 3.35 -2.31 3.79
C ILE A 70 3.02 -3.80 3.83
N ALA A 71 3.74 -4.52 4.70
CA ALA A 71 3.33 -5.84 5.18
C ALA A 71 2.79 -5.67 6.59
N CYS A 72 1.56 -6.11 6.84
CA CYS A 72 0.96 -6.01 8.17
C CYS A 72 1.62 -7.01 9.12
N VAL A 73 2.15 -6.54 10.24
CA VAL A 73 2.81 -7.40 11.22
C VAL A 73 2.04 -7.55 12.53
N SER A 74 1.19 -6.59 12.87
CA SER A 74 0.31 -6.71 14.04
C SER A 74 -0.88 -5.77 13.92
N VAL A 75 -1.98 -6.13 14.58
CA VAL A 75 -3.23 -5.35 14.57
C VAL A 75 -3.64 -5.09 16.01
N ASP A 76 -4.03 -3.85 16.30
CA ASP A 76 -4.41 -3.40 17.63
C ASP A 76 -5.65 -2.53 17.60
N ARG A 77 -6.12 -2.11 18.78
CA ARG A 77 -7.28 -1.21 18.89
C ARG A 77 -7.00 0.16 18.27
N TRP A 78 -5.77 0.64 18.41
CA TRP A 78 -5.37 1.96 17.91
C TRP A 78 -5.11 1.98 16.42
N GLY A 79 -4.82 0.82 15.81
CA GLY A 79 -4.44 0.72 14.41
C GLY A 79 -3.66 -0.55 14.14
N PHE A 80 -2.68 -0.46 13.28
CA PHE A 80 -1.82 -1.61 12.98
C PHE A 80 -0.37 -1.16 12.77
N ARG A 81 0.51 -2.14 12.88
CA ARG A 81 1.94 -1.95 12.61
C ARG A 81 2.28 -2.64 11.30
N GLY A 82 2.98 -1.94 10.43
CA GLY A 82 3.41 -2.46 9.15
C GLY A 82 4.88 -2.26 8.91
N LEU A 83 5.47 -3.17 8.15
CA LEU A 83 6.80 -2.98 7.59
C LEU A 83 6.64 -2.21 6.29
N ASN A 84 7.15 -0.99 6.26
CA ASN A 84 7.07 -0.13 5.08
C ASN A 84 8.20 -0.49 4.11
N TYR A 85 7.82 -0.91 2.90
CA TYR A 85 8.79 -1.37 1.89
C TYR A 85 9.56 -0.24 1.21
N HIS A 86 9.04 0.98 1.26
CA HIS A 86 9.75 2.14 0.70
C HIS A 86 10.86 2.62 1.62
N TRP A 87 10.63 2.51 2.92
CA TRP A 87 11.57 3.00 3.95
C TRP A 87 12.39 1.90 4.58
N GLY A 88 11.96 0.64 4.45
CA GLY A 88 12.59 -0.48 5.14
C GLY A 88 12.44 -0.45 6.66
N LYS A 89 11.41 0.23 7.16
CA LYS A 89 11.19 0.42 8.61
C LYS A 89 9.79 0.04 9.01
N PHE A 90 9.64 -0.35 10.27
CA PHE A 90 8.33 -0.56 10.87
C PHE A 90 7.71 0.78 11.21
N ARG A 91 6.40 0.89 10.94
CA ARG A 91 5.62 2.09 11.27
C ARG A 91 4.28 1.70 11.83
N ASN A 92 3.76 2.56 12.69
CA ASN A 92 2.42 2.44 13.25
C ASN A 92 1.47 3.32 12.46
N TYR A 93 0.32 2.75 12.10
CA TYR A 93 -0.73 3.45 11.37
C TYR A 93 -2.01 3.38 12.20
N THR A 94 -2.53 4.54 12.60
CA THR A 94 -3.77 4.59 13.36
C THR A 94 -4.96 4.57 12.42
N TRP A 95 -6.09 4.04 12.89
CA TRP A 95 -7.30 3.95 12.06
C TRP A 95 -7.73 5.31 11.51
N ASN A 96 -7.59 6.38 12.32
CA ASN A 96 -8.00 7.71 11.91
C ASN A 96 -7.14 8.34 10.81
N GLU A 97 -5.93 7.85 10.64
CA GLU A 97 -5.01 8.37 9.64
C GLU A 97 -5.17 7.73 8.27
N ILE A 98 -5.90 6.64 8.18
CA ILE A 98 -6.14 5.93 6.93
C ILE A 98 -7.34 6.54 6.23
N VAL A 99 -7.17 6.90 4.97
CA VAL A 99 -8.24 7.45 4.14
C VAL A 99 -8.76 6.35 3.22
N GLY A 100 -10.01 5.97 3.42
CA GLY A 100 -10.61 4.88 2.66
C GLY A 100 -10.22 3.50 3.18
N ASN A 101 -10.21 2.54 2.31
CA ASN A 101 -9.90 1.14 2.65
C ASN A 101 -8.45 0.79 2.33
N LEU A 102 -8.03 -0.35 2.86
CA LEU A 102 -6.72 -0.93 2.57
C LEU A 102 -6.84 -1.80 1.33
N HIS A 103 -6.04 -1.51 0.32
CA HIS A 103 -6.04 -2.28 -0.94
C HIS A 103 -5.04 -3.42 -0.84
N VAL A 104 -5.54 -4.64 -1.04
CA VAL A 104 -4.74 -5.86 -0.93
C VAL A 104 -3.78 -5.98 -2.11
N ILE A 105 -2.53 -6.28 -1.80
CA ILE A 105 -1.49 -6.57 -2.79
C ILE A 105 -1.11 -8.03 -2.64
N TYR A 106 -1.10 -8.76 -3.75
CA TYR A 106 -0.68 -10.16 -3.73
C TYR A 106 0.85 -10.26 -3.74
N PRO A 107 1.42 -11.32 -3.17
CA PRO A 107 2.88 -11.44 -3.08
C PRO A 107 3.62 -11.24 -4.39
N LEU A 108 3.11 -11.77 -5.50
CA LEU A 108 3.75 -11.60 -6.81
C LEU A 108 3.66 -10.16 -7.35
N GLU A 109 2.82 -9.34 -6.76
CA GLU A 109 2.64 -7.94 -7.18
C GLU A 109 3.56 -6.97 -6.46
N LEU A 110 4.23 -7.42 -5.40
CA LEU A 110 5.07 -6.55 -4.57
C LEU A 110 6.15 -5.83 -5.35
N ARG A 111 6.84 -6.56 -6.21
CA ARG A 111 7.94 -6.00 -7.00
C ARG A 111 7.45 -4.88 -7.91
N ASP A 112 6.35 -5.12 -8.62
CA ASP A 112 5.78 -4.15 -9.55
C ASP A 112 5.18 -2.97 -8.79
N ALA A 113 4.45 -3.21 -7.72
CA ALA A 113 3.90 -2.15 -6.88
C ALA A 113 5.00 -1.25 -6.32
N ARG A 114 6.10 -1.84 -5.88
CA ARG A 114 7.24 -1.11 -5.33
C ARG A 114 7.94 -0.25 -6.38
N SER A 115 7.87 -0.63 -7.64
CA SER A 115 8.52 0.10 -8.73
C SER A 115 7.78 1.37 -9.14
N ILE A 116 6.53 1.54 -8.74
CA ILE A 116 5.71 2.68 -9.16
C ILE A 116 6.08 3.91 -8.33
N PRO A 117 6.50 5.02 -8.98
CA PRO A 117 6.90 6.24 -8.26
C PRO A 117 5.70 7.11 -7.94
N PHE A 118 4.92 6.75 -6.91
CA PHE A 118 3.76 7.53 -6.48
C PHE A 118 3.89 8.02 -5.05
N GLN A 119 5.09 8.03 -4.51
CA GLN A 119 5.33 8.47 -3.15
C GLN A 119 5.28 9.99 -3.06
N HIS A 120 4.46 10.47 -2.16
CA HIS A 120 4.47 11.87 -1.75
C HIS A 120 5.14 11.94 -0.39
N PHE A 121 6.12 12.80 -0.27
CA PHE A 121 6.78 13.02 0.99
C PHE A 121 6.46 14.41 1.49
N LEU A 122 5.90 14.50 2.67
CA LEU A 122 5.82 15.76 3.35
C LEU A 122 7.22 16.09 3.85
N ILE A 123 7.85 17.04 3.20
CA ILE A 123 9.19 17.45 3.55
C ILE A 123 9.11 18.75 4.32
N ASN A 124 9.69 18.76 5.49
CA ASN A 124 9.78 19.95 6.32
C ASN A 124 10.99 20.77 5.89
N THR A 125 10.76 21.61 4.92
CA THR A 125 11.84 22.50 4.43
C THR A 125 11.58 23.94 4.77
#